data_6114776da02c8877a00531f21a079a0f
#
_entry.id   6114776da02c8877a00531f21a079a0f
#
_cell.length_a   1.000
_cell.length_b   1.000
_cell.length_c   1.000
_cell.angle_alpha   90.00
_cell.angle_beta   90.00
_cell.angle_gamma   90.00
#
_symmetry.space_group_name_H-M   'P 1'
#
loop_
_entity.id
_entity.type
_entity.pdbx_description
1 polymer ?
#
loop_
_entity_poly.entity_id
_entity_poly.type
_entity_poly.pdbx_seq_one_letter_code
_entity_poly.pdbx_strand_id
1 'polypeptide(L)'
;MHPDTERHFTALGIHYVRGLKLLASDERIARFESASHLQLPGEYREFLKRYGNTAFDEFIEYPFIDKECPWANNGYGGMSVFYGLDAGPYDLEKQFANHVGRIPSDMLPIAVDGGGNLICLAFTGPDRGSVFFWDRDAEPDPGEQDLRTNVYLIARSFDDFLKSMRVMN
;
A
#
# COMPACT_ATOMS: atom_id res chain seq x y z
N MET A 1 2.50 -10.47 10.54
CA MET A 1 3.37 -9.32 10.92
C MET A 1 4.21 -9.70 12.13
N HIS A 2 5.54 -9.52 12.04
CA HIS A 2 6.45 -9.84 13.14
C HIS A 2 6.24 -8.87 14.32
N PRO A 3 6.36 -9.29 15.61
CA PRO A 3 6.14 -8.41 16.77
C PRO A 3 7.04 -7.17 16.80
N ASP A 4 8.28 -7.26 16.32
CA ASP A 4 9.18 -6.12 16.25
C ASP A 4 8.73 -5.10 15.20
N THR A 5 8.21 -5.57 14.06
CA THR A 5 7.61 -4.72 13.02
C THR A 5 6.39 -4.00 13.56
N GLU A 6 5.54 -4.69 14.31
CA GLU A 6 4.36 -4.10 14.92
C GLU A 6 4.73 -2.99 15.92
N ARG A 7 5.73 -3.25 16.79
CA ARG A 7 6.24 -2.22 17.71
C ARG A 7 6.80 -1.01 16.98
N HIS A 8 7.60 -1.26 15.93
CA HIS A 8 8.16 -0.19 15.11
C HIS A 8 7.05 0.65 14.45
N PHE A 9 6.10 -0.01 13.77
CA PHE A 9 4.99 0.65 13.08
C PHE A 9 4.13 1.50 14.03
N THR A 10 3.78 0.97 15.20
CA THR A 10 2.98 1.71 16.20
C THR A 10 3.74 2.88 16.80
N ALA A 11 5.07 2.81 16.90
CA ALA A 11 5.92 3.90 17.39
C ALA A 11 6.04 5.08 16.40
N LEU A 12 5.58 4.94 15.15
CA LEU A 12 5.56 6.02 14.16
C LEU A 12 4.45 7.07 14.40
N GLY A 13 3.65 6.94 15.46
CA GLY A 13 2.56 7.88 15.74
C GLY A 13 1.37 7.66 14.81
N ILE A 14 0.82 6.44 14.79
CA ILE A 14 -0.35 6.11 13.98
C ILE A 14 -1.65 6.58 14.63
N HIS A 15 -2.59 7.01 13.78
CA HIS A 15 -3.98 7.22 14.19
C HIS A 15 -4.94 6.68 13.11
N TYR A 16 -6.19 6.44 13.50
CA TYR A 16 -7.24 6.05 12.56
C TYR A 16 -7.86 7.28 11.92
N VAL A 17 -7.98 7.27 10.59
CA VAL A 17 -8.55 8.40 9.85
C VAL A 17 -9.94 8.75 10.39
N ARG A 18 -10.16 10.02 10.74
CA ARG A 18 -11.39 10.53 11.37
C ARG A 18 -11.75 9.82 12.69
N GLY A 19 -10.79 9.22 13.37
CA GLY A 19 -11.03 8.45 14.60
C GLY A 19 -11.76 7.13 14.38
N LEU A 20 -11.96 6.69 13.14
CA LEU A 20 -12.70 5.47 12.80
C LEU A 20 -11.76 4.27 12.75
N LYS A 21 -11.77 3.49 13.82
CA LYS A 21 -11.05 2.21 13.91
C LYS A 21 -11.82 1.12 13.14
N LEU A 22 -11.55 1.02 11.84
CA LEU A 22 -12.21 0.08 10.94
C LEU A 22 -11.33 -1.17 10.77
N LEU A 23 -11.50 -2.12 11.70
CA LEU A 23 -10.77 -3.39 11.69
C LEU A 23 -11.53 -4.43 10.86
N ALA A 24 -10.87 -5.02 9.88
CA ALA A 24 -11.48 -6.02 9.03
C ALA A 24 -11.57 -7.38 9.76
N SER A 25 -12.77 -8.00 9.77
CA SER A 25 -12.90 -9.38 10.19
C SER A 25 -12.42 -10.36 9.11
N ASP A 26 -12.15 -11.60 9.49
CA ASP A 26 -11.77 -12.66 8.53
C ASP A 26 -12.87 -12.87 7.47
N GLU A 27 -14.14 -12.78 7.86
CA GLU A 27 -15.28 -12.88 6.92
C GLU A 27 -15.35 -11.71 5.96
N ARG A 28 -15.03 -10.49 6.43
CA ARG A 28 -15.01 -9.28 5.56
C ARG A 28 -13.86 -9.36 4.55
N ILE A 29 -12.68 -9.81 4.98
CA ILE A 29 -11.53 -10.04 4.10
C ILE A 29 -11.87 -11.13 3.07
N ALA A 30 -12.43 -12.26 3.50
CA ALA A 30 -12.81 -13.35 2.59
C ALA A 30 -13.85 -12.91 1.54
N ARG A 31 -14.81 -12.07 1.91
CA ARG A 31 -15.75 -11.48 0.94
C ARG A 31 -15.06 -10.59 -0.09
N PHE A 32 -14.14 -9.75 0.35
CA PHE A 32 -13.34 -8.92 -0.56
C PHE A 32 -12.51 -9.77 -1.54
N GLU A 33 -11.78 -10.77 -1.02
CA GLU A 33 -10.97 -11.69 -1.84
C GLU A 33 -11.84 -12.43 -2.88
N SER A 34 -13.01 -12.91 -2.48
CA SER A 34 -13.94 -13.61 -3.37
C SER A 34 -14.51 -12.68 -4.44
N ALA A 35 -14.97 -11.49 -4.06
CA ALA A 35 -15.56 -10.51 -5.00
C ALA A 35 -14.53 -9.96 -6.00
N SER A 36 -13.28 -9.81 -5.58
CA SER A 36 -12.18 -9.28 -6.38
C SER A 36 -11.35 -10.36 -7.10
N HIS A 37 -11.69 -11.64 -6.92
CA HIS A 37 -10.97 -12.79 -7.48
C HIS A 37 -9.46 -12.79 -7.18
N LEU A 38 -9.09 -12.40 -5.96
CA LEU A 38 -7.69 -12.33 -5.51
C LEU A 38 -7.52 -13.05 -4.17
N GLN A 39 -6.26 -13.27 -3.79
CA GLN A 39 -5.89 -13.80 -2.48
C GLN A 39 -4.78 -12.94 -1.88
N LEU A 40 -5.08 -12.29 -0.76
CA LEU A 40 -4.12 -11.42 -0.08
C LEU A 40 -2.95 -12.20 0.51
N PRO A 41 -1.71 -11.65 0.48
CA PRO A 41 -0.61 -12.16 1.31
C PRO A 41 -0.98 -12.15 2.80
N GLY A 42 -0.56 -13.20 3.53
CA GLY A 42 -0.95 -13.40 4.93
C GLY A 42 -0.56 -12.23 5.85
N GLU A 43 0.62 -11.63 5.63
CA GLU A 43 1.08 -10.48 6.41
C GLU A 43 0.14 -9.26 6.25
N TYR A 44 -0.33 -9.01 5.04
CA TYR A 44 -1.25 -7.90 4.77
C TYR A 44 -2.67 -8.19 5.29
N ARG A 45 -3.13 -9.45 5.27
CA ARG A 45 -4.39 -9.84 5.94
C ARG A 45 -4.34 -9.49 7.43
N GLU A 46 -3.25 -9.85 8.11
CA GLU A 46 -3.07 -9.54 9.54
C GLU A 46 -2.98 -8.02 9.80
N PHE A 47 -2.40 -7.27 8.87
CA PHE A 47 -2.37 -5.80 8.94
C PHE A 47 -3.78 -5.21 8.85
N LEU A 48 -4.61 -5.63 7.90
CA LEU A 48 -5.99 -5.15 7.75
C LEU A 48 -6.85 -5.41 8.99
N LYS A 49 -6.60 -6.51 9.69
CA LYS A 49 -7.31 -6.88 10.93
C LYS A 49 -6.99 -5.95 12.10
N ARG A 50 -5.87 -5.20 12.02
CA ARG A 50 -5.38 -4.39 13.14
C ARG A 50 -5.22 -2.91 12.80
N TYR A 51 -4.88 -2.58 11.55
CA TYR A 51 -4.37 -1.27 11.17
C TYR A 51 -4.99 -0.72 9.87
N GLY A 52 -6.07 -1.30 9.35
CA GLY A 52 -6.77 -0.70 8.20
C GLY A 52 -7.25 0.73 8.52
N ASN A 53 -7.25 1.62 7.51
CA ASN A 53 -7.67 3.02 7.65
C ASN A 53 -6.80 3.85 8.60
N THR A 54 -5.46 3.65 8.56
CA THR A 54 -4.52 4.41 9.39
C THR A 54 -3.78 5.49 8.62
N ALA A 55 -3.49 6.58 9.33
CA ALA A 55 -2.60 7.66 8.93
C ALA A 55 -1.58 7.92 10.04
N PHE A 56 -0.74 8.94 9.88
CA PHE A 56 0.35 9.26 10.80
C PHE A 56 0.24 10.69 11.32
N ASP A 57 0.71 10.91 12.54
CA ASP A 57 0.78 12.24 13.15
C ASP A 57 1.92 13.08 12.55
N GLU A 58 2.99 12.42 12.08
CA GLU A 58 4.18 13.02 11.50
C GLU A 58 4.32 12.64 10.01
N PHE A 59 5.19 13.35 9.29
CA PHE A 59 5.55 12.98 7.92
C PHE A 59 6.39 11.70 7.94
N ILE A 60 5.86 10.65 7.30
CA ILE A 60 6.54 9.36 7.18
C ILE A 60 7.16 9.21 5.81
N GLU A 61 8.39 8.71 5.78
CA GLU A 61 9.11 8.36 4.57
C GLU A 61 9.58 6.91 4.59
N TYR A 62 9.84 6.36 3.39
CA TYR A 62 10.40 5.04 3.17
C TYR A 62 11.45 5.10 2.04
N PRO A 63 12.51 4.25 2.05
CA PRO A 63 13.53 4.24 1.01
C PRO A 63 13.01 3.57 -0.27
N PHE A 64 13.48 4.05 -1.44
CA PHE A 64 13.35 3.32 -2.71
C PHE A 64 14.49 2.28 -2.84
N ILE A 65 14.14 1.04 -3.22
CA ILE A 65 15.09 0.03 -3.68
C ILE A 65 15.46 0.34 -5.14
N ASP A 66 14.45 0.62 -5.95
CA ASP A 66 14.61 1.00 -7.35
C ASP A 66 15.03 2.48 -7.44
N LYS A 67 16.29 2.68 -7.84
CA LYS A 67 16.90 4.01 -7.94
C LYS A 67 16.57 4.74 -9.24
N GLU A 68 15.93 4.08 -10.19
CA GLU A 68 15.49 4.70 -11.45
C GLU A 68 14.18 5.48 -11.28
N CYS A 69 13.52 5.34 -10.13
CA CYS A 69 12.33 6.11 -9.81
C CYS A 69 12.65 7.63 -9.81
N PRO A 70 11.93 8.46 -10.59
CA PRO A 70 12.16 9.91 -10.63
C PRO A 70 11.98 10.60 -9.27
N TRP A 71 11.17 10.02 -8.39
CA TRP A 71 10.93 10.52 -7.03
C TRP A 71 12.02 10.14 -6.04
N ALA A 72 12.95 9.25 -6.43
CA ALA A 72 14.05 8.81 -5.58
C ALA A 72 15.26 9.77 -5.55
N ASN A 73 15.10 11.04 -5.94
CA ASN A 73 16.20 12.02 -6.00
C ASN A 73 16.94 12.21 -4.65
N ASN A 74 16.21 12.07 -3.54
CA ASN A 74 16.78 12.02 -2.19
C ASN A 74 16.79 10.60 -1.60
N GLY A 75 16.38 9.57 -2.37
CA GLY A 75 16.32 8.17 -1.98
C GLY A 75 15.08 7.76 -1.20
N TYR A 76 14.11 8.66 -0.96
CA TYR A 76 12.93 8.39 -0.13
C TYR A 76 11.63 8.84 -0.80
N GLY A 77 10.56 8.07 -0.57
CA GLY A 77 9.18 8.43 -0.87
C GLY A 77 8.38 8.71 0.38
N GLY A 78 7.33 9.51 0.26
CA GLY A 78 6.42 9.83 1.36
C GLY A 78 5.28 8.83 1.53
N MET A 79 4.71 8.78 2.72
CA MET A 79 3.55 7.96 3.06
C MET A 79 2.49 8.80 3.75
N SER A 80 1.22 8.61 3.40
CA SER A 80 0.12 9.39 3.98
C SER A 80 -0.92 8.49 4.67
N VAL A 81 -1.64 7.65 3.91
CA VAL A 81 -2.77 6.89 4.43
C VAL A 81 -2.74 5.45 3.92
N PHE A 82 -2.84 4.47 4.82
CA PHE A 82 -3.18 3.10 4.47
C PHE A 82 -4.69 2.94 4.27
N TYR A 83 -5.06 2.25 3.21
CA TYR A 83 -6.45 1.90 2.96
C TYR A 83 -6.97 0.85 3.93
N GLY A 84 -8.28 0.84 4.14
CA GLY A 84 -8.98 -0.16 4.95
C GLY A 84 -10.24 -0.62 4.25
N LEU A 85 -10.83 -1.72 4.70
CA LEU A 85 -12.13 -2.15 4.23
C LEU A 85 -13.23 -1.32 4.92
N ASP A 86 -14.24 -0.90 4.14
CA ASP A 86 -15.36 -0.04 4.59
C ASP A 86 -14.94 1.38 5.04
N ALA A 87 -13.78 1.86 4.55
CA ALA A 87 -13.12 3.09 5.00
C ALA A 87 -13.52 4.37 4.21
N GLY A 88 -14.69 4.38 3.58
CA GLY A 88 -15.20 5.57 2.86
C GLY A 88 -14.29 6.00 1.70
N PRO A 89 -13.66 7.19 1.74
CA PRO A 89 -12.75 7.65 0.68
C PRO A 89 -11.48 6.78 0.54
N TYR A 90 -11.05 6.16 1.64
CA TYR A 90 -9.87 5.30 1.71
C TYR A 90 -10.24 3.82 1.73
N ASP A 91 -11.40 3.48 1.17
CA ASP A 91 -11.87 2.10 1.08
C ASP A 91 -11.08 1.31 0.06
N LEU A 92 -10.43 0.24 0.52
CA LEU A 92 -9.55 -0.62 -0.25
C LEU A 92 -10.23 -1.22 -1.48
N GLU A 93 -11.48 -1.70 -1.32
CA GLU A 93 -12.24 -2.33 -2.39
C GLU A 93 -12.59 -1.32 -3.51
N LYS A 94 -12.97 -0.10 -3.12
CA LYS A 94 -13.22 1.00 -4.07
C LYS A 94 -11.94 1.44 -4.77
N GLN A 95 -10.84 1.57 -4.03
CA GLN A 95 -9.56 1.95 -4.63
C GLN A 95 -9.07 0.89 -5.61
N PHE A 96 -9.22 -0.39 -5.29
CA PHE A 96 -8.89 -1.46 -6.23
C PHE A 96 -9.74 -1.37 -7.50
N ALA A 97 -11.08 -1.25 -7.36
CA ALA A 97 -12.00 -1.14 -8.50
C ALA A 97 -11.68 0.07 -9.40
N ASN A 98 -11.35 1.24 -8.80
CA ASN A 98 -11.03 2.47 -9.52
C ASN A 98 -9.72 2.40 -10.33
N HIS A 99 -8.84 1.46 -10.01
CA HIS A 99 -7.52 1.34 -10.65
C HIS A 99 -7.38 0.08 -11.52
N VAL A 100 -8.44 -0.70 -11.69
CA VAL A 100 -8.46 -1.82 -12.67
C VAL A 100 -8.16 -1.29 -14.07
N GLY A 101 -7.16 -1.89 -14.74
CA GLY A 101 -6.71 -1.48 -16.07
C GLY A 101 -5.80 -0.25 -16.10
N ARG A 102 -5.48 0.34 -14.93
CA ARG A 102 -4.55 1.46 -14.76
C ARG A 102 -3.25 1.04 -14.07
N ILE A 103 -3.34 0.09 -13.15
CA ILE A 103 -2.19 -0.55 -12.49
C ILE A 103 -2.04 -1.99 -13.00
N PRO A 104 -0.86 -2.62 -12.85
CA PRO A 104 -0.67 -4.04 -13.19
C PRO A 104 -1.71 -4.92 -12.51
N SER A 105 -2.22 -5.93 -13.25
CA SER A 105 -3.35 -6.78 -12.81
C SER A 105 -3.02 -7.70 -11.64
N ASP A 106 -1.75 -7.84 -11.29
CA ASP A 106 -1.24 -8.61 -10.13
C ASP A 106 -1.01 -7.75 -8.89
N MET A 107 -1.37 -6.46 -8.94
CA MET A 107 -1.15 -5.49 -7.86
C MET A 107 -2.45 -4.95 -7.27
N LEU A 108 -2.39 -4.63 -5.99
CA LEU A 108 -3.45 -4.04 -5.19
C LEU A 108 -2.97 -2.71 -4.61
N PRO A 109 -3.63 -1.59 -4.84
CA PRO A 109 -3.29 -0.33 -4.17
C PRO A 109 -3.66 -0.46 -2.69
N ILE A 110 -2.67 -0.35 -1.80
CA ILE A 110 -2.85 -0.53 -0.35
C ILE A 110 -2.75 0.77 0.43
N ALA A 111 -2.19 1.80 -0.19
CA ALA A 111 -1.98 3.10 0.46
C ALA A 111 -1.78 4.20 -0.59
N VAL A 112 -1.78 5.45 -0.13
CA VAL A 112 -1.55 6.65 -0.93
C VAL A 112 -0.59 7.59 -0.22
N ASP A 113 0.21 8.31 -0.99
CA ASP A 113 1.03 9.43 -0.52
C ASP A 113 0.27 10.78 -0.57
N GLY A 114 0.93 11.86 -0.17
CA GLY A 114 0.34 13.21 -0.22
C GLY A 114 0.16 13.78 -1.63
N GLY A 115 0.82 13.23 -2.65
CA GLY A 115 0.73 13.61 -4.07
C GLY A 115 -0.31 12.82 -4.86
N GLY A 116 -0.86 11.76 -4.27
CA GLY A 116 -1.81 10.87 -4.93
C GLY A 116 -1.16 9.71 -5.67
N ASN A 117 0.15 9.49 -5.47
CA ASN A 117 0.82 8.27 -5.91
C ASN A 117 0.39 7.09 -5.03
N LEU A 118 0.42 5.89 -5.59
CA LEU A 118 -0.06 4.71 -4.88
C LEU A 118 1.10 3.86 -4.36
N ILE A 119 0.87 3.27 -3.20
CA ILE A 119 1.66 2.15 -2.71
C ILE A 119 0.87 0.88 -3.04
N CYS A 120 1.48 0.00 -3.83
CA CYS A 120 0.84 -1.20 -4.35
C CYS A 120 1.51 -2.46 -3.79
N LEU A 121 0.71 -3.46 -3.46
CA LEU A 121 1.15 -4.79 -3.01
C LEU A 121 0.91 -5.80 -4.12
N ALA A 122 1.93 -6.53 -4.53
CA ALA A 122 1.75 -7.67 -5.44
C ALA A 122 1.06 -8.82 -4.68
N PHE A 123 -0.13 -9.22 -5.14
CA PHE A 123 -0.90 -10.29 -4.49
C PHE A 123 -0.75 -11.65 -5.19
N THR A 124 -0.16 -11.68 -6.38
CA THR A 124 0.09 -12.91 -7.15
C THR A 124 1.39 -12.81 -7.96
N GLY A 125 1.77 -13.87 -8.66
CA GLY A 125 2.96 -13.90 -9.49
C GLY A 125 4.28 -14.06 -8.72
N PRO A 126 5.42 -13.90 -9.41
CA PRO A 126 6.75 -14.08 -8.82
C PRO A 126 7.08 -13.04 -7.75
N ASP A 127 6.48 -11.85 -7.83
CA ASP A 127 6.69 -10.75 -6.89
C ASP A 127 5.70 -10.72 -5.74
N ARG A 128 4.90 -11.79 -5.55
CA ARG A 128 3.87 -11.86 -4.51
C ARG A 128 4.42 -11.50 -3.12
N GLY A 129 3.84 -10.50 -2.49
CA GLY A 129 4.24 -9.95 -1.20
C GLY A 129 5.16 -8.73 -1.29
N SER A 130 5.77 -8.46 -2.44
CA SER A 130 6.57 -7.26 -2.67
C SER A 130 5.70 -6.01 -2.76
N VAL A 131 6.27 -4.87 -2.36
CA VAL A 131 5.60 -3.57 -2.33
C VAL A 131 6.25 -2.64 -3.33
N PHE A 132 5.42 -1.92 -4.09
CA PHE A 132 5.81 -1.05 -5.18
C PHE A 132 5.21 0.35 -5.01
N PHE A 133 5.92 1.34 -5.51
CA PHE A 133 5.41 2.69 -5.74
C PHE A 133 4.88 2.77 -7.18
N TRP A 134 3.70 3.32 -7.35
CA TRP A 134 3.10 3.63 -8.64
C TRP A 134 3.02 5.15 -8.80
N ASP A 135 3.74 5.66 -9.82
CA ASP A 135 3.82 7.08 -10.12
C ASP A 135 2.60 7.51 -10.93
N ARG A 136 1.73 8.28 -10.31
CA ARG A 136 0.53 8.82 -10.95
C ARG A 136 0.84 9.75 -12.13
N ASP A 137 1.90 10.56 -12.02
CA ASP A 137 2.22 11.57 -13.03
C ASP A 137 2.84 10.96 -14.29
N ALA A 138 3.33 9.72 -14.20
CA ALA A 138 3.86 8.92 -15.30
C ALA A 138 2.91 7.77 -15.69
N GLU A 139 1.62 7.86 -15.36
CA GLU A 139 0.63 6.85 -15.75
C GLU A 139 0.58 6.68 -17.27
N PRO A 140 0.69 5.43 -17.78
CA PRO A 140 0.56 5.15 -19.21
C PRO A 140 -0.78 5.61 -19.78
N ASP A 141 -0.79 5.97 -21.06
CA ASP A 141 -2.03 6.35 -21.74
C ASP A 141 -3.06 5.20 -21.75
N PRO A 142 -4.37 5.51 -21.73
CA PRO A 142 -5.40 4.49 -21.78
C PRO A 142 -5.26 3.57 -22.98
N GLY A 143 -5.11 2.27 -22.74
CA GLY A 143 -4.94 1.25 -23.77
C GLY A 143 -3.50 0.82 -24.01
N GLU A 144 -2.51 1.41 -23.34
CA GLU A 144 -1.14 0.90 -23.31
C GLU A 144 -1.11 -0.49 -22.68
N GLN A 145 -0.26 -1.37 -23.27
CA GLN A 145 -0.17 -2.77 -22.82
C GLN A 145 0.73 -2.95 -21.61
N ASP A 146 1.78 -2.12 -21.47
CA ASP A 146 2.72 -2.19 -20.36
C ASP A 146 2.37 -1.18 -19.26
N LEU A 147 1.66 -1.67 -18.26
CA LEU A 147 1.28 -0.90 -17.07
C LEU A 147 2.37 -0.87 -15.99
N ARG A 148 3.61 -1.34 -16.28
CA ARG A 148 4.71 -1.36 -15.32
C ARG A 148 5.73 -0.25 -15.52
N THR A 149 5.60 0.58 -16.54
CA THR A 149 6.57 1.63 -16.89
C THR A 149 6.76 2.70 -15.81
N ASN A 150 5.75 2.86 -14.94
CA ASN A 150 5.72 3.82 -13.83
C ASN A 150 5.65 3.13 -12.45
N VAL A 151 6.12 1.88 -12.36
CA VAL A 151 6.06 1.06 -11.15
C VAL A 151 7.47 0.73 -10.66
N TYR A 152 7.78 1.05 -9.41
CA TYR A 152 9.12 0.97 -8.83
C TYR A 152 9.12 0.18 -7.53
N LEU A 153 10.06 -0.76 -7.37
CA LEU A 153 10.17 -1.59 -6.17
C LEU A 153 10.62 -0.76 -4.97
N ILE A 154 9.89 -0.86 -3.86
CA ILE A 154 10.22 -0.21 -2.59
C ILE A 154 10.50 -1.20 -1.46
N ALA A 155 9.91 -2.40 -1.48
CA ALA A 155 10.24 -3.46 -0.51
C ALA A 155 9.96 -4.84 -1.11
N ARG A 156 10.70 -5.86 -0.65
CA ARG A 156 10.55 -7.26 -1.10
C ARG A 156 9.51 -8.05 -0.30
N SER A 157 9.06 -7.50 0.83
CA SER A 157 7.93 -8.01 1.60
C SER A 157 7.17 -6.86 2.24
N PHE A 158 5.93 -7.10 2.64
CA PHE A 158 5.13 -6.11 3.35
C PHE A 158 5.72 -5.81 4.74
N ASP A 159 6.28 -6.81 5.41
CA ASP A 159 6.94 -6.65 6.70
C ASP A 159 8.20 -5.77 6.59
N ASP A 160 9.02 -5.96 5.54
CA ASP A 160 10.18 -5.10 5.26
C ASP A 160 9.76 -3.67 4.93
N PHE A 161 8.65 -3.49 4.20
CA PHE A 161 8.11 -2.15 3.93
C PHE A 161 7.78 -1.42 5.23
N LEU A 162 7.02 -2.04 6.13
CA LEU A 162 6.68 -1.42 7.41
C LEU A 162 7.92 -1.11 8.27
N LYS A 163 8.93 -1.99 8.27
CA LYS A 163 10.20 -1.78 8.99
C LYS A 163 11.04 -0.64 8.41
N SER A 164 10.92 -0.39 7.11
CA SER A 164 11.71 0.65 6.42
C SER A 164 11.17 2.06 6.66
N MET A 165 9.93 2.19 7.12
CA MET A 165 9.28 3.47 7.36
C MET A 165 9.91 4.20 8.55
N ARG A 166 10.02 5.52 8.45
CA ARG A 166 10.54 6.36 9.54
C ARG A 166 9.92 7.75 9.51
N VAL A 167 9.98 8.45 10.63
CA VAL A 167 9.65 9.86 10.67
C VAL A 167 10.72 10.64 9.86
N MET A 168 10.25 11.53 9.00
CA MET A 168 11.13 12.40 8.22
C MET A 168 11.81 13.41 9.15
N ASN A 169 13.15 13.45 9.13
CA ASN A 169 13.97 14.38 9.93
C ASN A 169 14.21 15.71 9.20
#